data_773cb20da6df38c679989a1de44c7104
#
_entry.id   773cb20da6df38c679989a1de44c7104
#
_cell.length_a   1.000
_cell.length_b   1.000
_cell.length_c   1.000
_cell.angle_alpha   90.00
_cell.angle_beta   90.00
_cell.angle_gamma   90.00
#
_symmetry.space_group_name_H-M   'P 1'
#
loop_
_entity.id
_entity.type
_entity.pdbx_description
1 polymer ?
#
loop_
_entity_poly.entity_id
_entity_poly.type
_entity_poly.pdbx_seq_one_letter_code
_entity_poly.pdbx_strand_id
1 'polypeptide(L)' 'MKEVREALNQYEYYLNQGMIVLAMEYKNSADMLMSKLVK' A
#
# COMPACT_ATOMS: atom_id res chain seq x y z
N MET A 1 -10.22 1.77 -7.50
CA MET A 1 -10.01 2.82 -6.52
C MET A 1 -8.61 3.37 -6.67
N LYS A 2 -8.55 4.65 -6.90
CA LYS A 2 -7.28 5.29 -7.22
C LYS A 2 -6.32 5.28 -6.04
N GLU A 3 -6.83 5.59 -4.86
CA GLU A 3 -5.97 5.68 -3.68
C GLU A 3 -5.37 4.33 -3.31
N VAL A 4 -6.18 3.28 -3.36
CA VAL A 4 -5.69 1.95 -3.03
C VAL A 4 -4.65 1.52 -4.05
N ARG A 5 -4.92 1.79 -5.33
CA ARG A 5 -3.98 1.41 -6.38
C ARG A 5 -2.64 2.13 -6.23
N GLU A 6 -2.70 3.42 -5.90
CA GLU A 6 -1.47 4.18 -5.71
C GLU A 6 -0.67 3.66 -4.53
N ALA A 7 -1.36 3.31 -3.44
CA ALA A 7 -0.67 2.76 -2.28
C ALA A 7 0.03 1.46 -2.62
N LEU A 8 -0.64 0.59 -3.39
CA LEU A 8 -0.03 -0.66 -3.79
C LEU A 8 1.14 -0.45 -4.75
N ASN A 9 1.04 0.54 -5.63
CA ASN A 9 2.15 0.86 -6.52
C ASN A 9 3.36 1.31 -5.72
N GLN A 10 3.16 2.14 -4.71
CA GLN A 10 4.26 2.59 -3.87
C GLN A 10 4.84 1.42 -3.09
N TYR A 11 3.98 0.53 -2.61
CA TYR A 11 4.43 -0.65 -1.90
C TYR A 11 5.37 -1.48 -2.77
N GLU A 12 4.96 -1.75 -4.02
CA GLU A 12 5.80 -2.52 -4.93
C GLU A 12 7.11 -1.81 -5.23
N TYR A 13 7.04 -0.50 -5.44
CA TYR A 13 8.23 0.27 -5.74
C TYR A 13 9.27 0.14 -4.63
N TYR A 14 8.85 0.38 -3.39
CA TYR A 14 9.77 0.33 -2.27
C TYR A 14 10.23 -1.08 -1.97
N LEU A 15 9.36 -2.05 -2.21
CA LEU A 15 9.75 -3.45 -2.03
C LEU A 15 10.90 -3.81 -2.97
N ASN A 16 10.82 -3.36 -4.21
CA ASN A 16 11.88 -3.61 -5.19
C ASN A 16 13.16 -2.91 -4.83
N GLN A 17 13.08 -1.80 -4.12
CA GLN A 17 14.25 -1.08 -3.67
C GLN A 17 14.87 -1.70 -2.43
N GLY A 18 14.23 -2.69 -1.85
CA GLY A 18 14.71 -3.32 -0.64
C GLY A 18 14.31 -2.57 0.62
N MET A 19 13.43 -1.58 0.49
CA MET A 19 12.97 -0.77 1.62
C MET A 19 11.73 -1.42 2.24
N ILE A 20 11.96 -2.51 2.96
CA ILE A 20 10.87 -3.35 3.43
C ILE A 20 9.96 -2.60 4.40
N VAL A 21 10.54 -1.81 5.31
CA VAL A 21 9.74 -1.11 6.31
C VAL A 21 8.78 -0.13 5.64
N LEU A 22 9.28 0.64 4.71
CA LEU A 22 8.43 1.59 3.99
C LEU A 22 7.35 0.87 3.19
N ALA A 23 7.74 -0.22 2.53
CA ALA A 23 6.77 -0.98 1.75
C ALA A 23 5.64 -1.49 2.64
N MET A 24 5.97 -1.97 3.83
CA MET A 24 4.95 -2.45 4.74
C MET A 24 4.00 -1.35 5.19
N GLU A 25 4.52 -0.15 5.37
CA GLU A 25 3.67 0.98 5.74
C GLU A 25 2.65 1.29 4.65
N TYR A 26 3.09 1.26 3.41
CA TYR A 26 2.17 1.49 2.29
C TYR A 26 1.15 0.37 2.17
N LYS A 27 1.59 -0.86 2.40
CA LYS A 27 0.66 -1.99 2.39
C LYS A 27 -0.41 -1.84 3.46
N ASN A 28 -0.01 -1.43 4.66
CA ASN A 28 -0.95 -1.20 5.74
C ASN A 28 -1.96 -0.12 5.37
N SER A 29 -1.50 0.95 4.74
CA SER A 29 -2.40 2.01 4.29
C SER A 29 -3.41 1.48 3.29
N ALA A 30 -2.97 0.67 2.35
CA ALA A 30 -3.87 0.09 1.38
C ALA A 30 -4.90 -0.80 2.05
N ASP A 31 -4.46 -1.60 3.02
CA ASP A 31 -5.38 -2.47 3.74
C ASP A 31 -6.43 -1.67 4.48
N MET A 32 -6.04 -0.57 5.10
CA MET A 32 -6.98 0.28 5.81
C MET A 32 -7.99 0.89 4.86
N LEU A 33 -7.55 1.34 3.71
CA LEU A 33 -8.45 1.92 2.72
C LEU A 33 -9.45 0.89 2.22
N MET A 34 -8.98 -0.32 1.94
CA MET A 34 -9.86 -1.39 1.50
C MET A 34 -10.86 -1.76 2.59
N SER A 35 -10.44 -1.75 3.82
CA SER A 35 -11.33 -2.07 4.93
C SER A 35 -12.48 -1.07 5.02
N LYS A 36 -12.19 0.20 4.76
CA LYS A 36 -13.22 1.23 4.78
C LYS A 36 -14.20 1.05 3.62
N LEU A 37 -13.70 0.61 2.49
CA LEU A 37 -14.53 0.47 1.30
C LEU A 37 -15.42 -0.77 1.34
N VAL A 38 -14.92 -1.82 1.94
CA VAL A 38 -15.64 -3.09 1.98
C VAL A 38 -16.74 -3.09 3.02
N LYS A 39 -16.76 -2.14 3.88
CA LYS A 39 -17.72 -2.05 4.94
C LYS A 39 -19.22 -2.09 4.49
#